data_9b4304404f125265b61e0abcbaa2ea2a
#
_entry.id   9b4304404f125265b61e0abcbaa2ea2a
#
_cell.length_a   1.000
_cell.length_b   1.000
_cell.length_c   1.000
_cell.angle_alpha   90.00
_cell.angle_beta   90.00
_cell.angle_gamma   90.00
#
_symmetry.space_group_name_H-M   'P 1'
#
loop_
_entity.id
_entity.type
_entity.pdbx_description
1 polymer ?
#
loop_
_entity_poly.entity_id
_entity_poly.type
_entity_poly.pdbx_seq_one_letter_code
_entity_poly.pdbx_strand_id
1 'polypeptide(L)'
;MANEDDANSFAALEKREWSDAGVARSYARAFAQAADMVVPYLVAAVGVNSDARALDLCCGHGNVTAGLVGAGANVTGLDFSPAMLEMAREAVPDARFIEGDAMNLGFDAGTFDAVTIGFGMPHVPDPVRVVEEARRVLRPGGRLAFSVWCGPEIDSAFGYVFGAINAHGHPDIALPPGPGANDYADPAIAFPVLTAAGFTDCHCTTVASMWRVDDPGTPYDFFREGTARGGALLRPQPEANAAAIRKAVAAKVLEKHGDGPRWDVPIPAVVTSATAI
;
A
#
# COMPACT_ATOMS: atom_id res chain seq x y z
N MET A 1 -16.40 12.42 -25.20
CA MET A 1 -17.35 11.84 -24.22
C MET A 1 -16.60 10.66 -23.59
N ALA A 2 -16.20 10.79 -22.31
CA ALA A 2 -15.65 9.64 -21.58
C ALA A 2 -16.76 8.58 -21.50
N ASN A 3 -16.41 7.34 -21.82
CA ASN A 3 -17.35 6.21 -21.84
C ASN A 3 -17.80 5.94 -20.40
N GLU A 4 -19.08 5.63 -20.14
CA GLU A 4 -19.56 5.28 -18.79
C GLU A 4 -18.80 4.07 -18.21
N ASP A 5 -18.27 3.19 -19.05
CA ASP A 5 -17.40 2.08 -18.67
C ASP A 5 -16.06 2.56 -18.05
N ASP A 6 -15.57 3.74 -18.42
CA ASP A 6 -14.32 4.30 -17.91
C ASP A 6 -14.49 4.86 -16.48
N ALA A 7 -15.66 5.39 -16.14
CA ALA A 7 -15.95 5.97 -14.82
C ALA A 7 -16.09 4.90 -13.72
N ASN A 8 -16.46 3.68 -14.07
CA ASN A 8 -16.61 2.54 -13.17
C ASN A 8 -15.41 1.58 -13.20
N SER A 9 -14.33 1.95 -13.89
CA SER A 9 -13.12 1.15 -13.95
C SER A 9 -12.38 1.13 -12.60
N PHE A 10 -11.51 0.13 -12.43
CA PHE A 10 -10.60 0.05 -11.29
C PHE A 10 -9.75 1.32 -11.14
N ALA A 11 -9.19 1.83 -12.24
CA ALA A 11 -8.39 3.04 -12.24
C ALA A 11 -9.17 4.27 -11.77
N ALA A 12 -10.44 4.39 -12.19
CA ALA A 12 -11.32 5.48 -11.76
C ALA A 12 -11.66 5.39 -10.27
N LEU A 13 -11.91 4.17 -9.76
CA LEU A 13 -12.13 3.92 -8.33
C LEU A 13 -10.93 4.38 -7.51
N GLU A 14 -9.73 3.86 -7.80
CA GLU A 14 -8.52 4.17 -7.05
C GLU A 14 -8.21 5.68 -7.09
N LYS A 15 -8.31 6.30 -8.28
CA LYS A 15 -8.09 7.73 -8.43
C LYS A 15 -9.08 8.58 -7.62
N ARG A 16 -10.36 8.25 -7.65
CA ARG A 16 -11.39 8.96 -6.89
C ARG A 16 -11.16 8.86 -5.39
N GLU A 17 -10.94 7.64 -4.90
CA GLU A 17 -10.81 7.37 -3.48
C GLU A 17 -9.55 8.01 -2.88
N TRP A 18 -8.39 7.85 -3.52
CA TRP A 18 -7.14 8.44 -3.03
C TRP A 18 -7.02 9.94 -3.25
N SER A 19 -7.85 10.53 -4.15
CA SER A 19 -7.95 12.00 -4.28
C SER A 19 -8.85 12.62 -3.21
N ASP A 20 -9.65 11.82 -2.48
CA ASP A 20 -10.46 12.31 -1.37
C ASP A 20 -9.57 12.58 -0.14
N ALA A 21 -9.54 13.84 0.29
CA ALA A 21 -8.72 14.25 1.43
C ALA A 21 -9.16 13.62 2.77
N GLY A 22 -10.40 13.17 2.89
CA GLY A 22 -10.91 12.45 4.06
C GLY A 22 -10.34 11.03 4.12
N VAL A 23 -10.39 10.31 3.00
CA VAL A 23 -9.79 8.96 2.86
C VAL A 23 -8.28 9.03 3.09
N ALA A 24 -7.59 9.98 2.45
CA ALA A 24 -6.15 10.17 2.60
C ALA A 24 -5.74 10.40 4.07
N ARG A 25 -6.42 11.31 4.78
CA ARG A 25 -6.15 11.55 6.22
C ARG A 25 -6.51 10.36 7.10
N SER A 26 -7.60 9.65 6.80
CA SER A 26 -7.98 8.46 7.55
C SER A 26 -6.97 7.34 7.37
N TYR A 27 -6.46 7.12 6.14
CA TYR A 27 -5.38 6.20 5.88
C TYR A 27 -4.11 6.55 6.67
N ALA A 28 -3.64 7.79 6.54
CA ALA A 28 -2.45 8.25 7.23
C ALA A 28 -2.54 8.07 8.76
N ARG A 29 -3.73 8.25 9.35
CA ARG A 29 -3.96 8.06 10.78
C ARG A 29 -4.10 6.59 11.18
N ALA A 30 -4.84 5.79 10.40
CA ALA A 30 -5.20 4.42 10.74
C ALA A 30 -4.11 3.41 10.38
N PHE A 31 -3.54 3.53 9.18
CA PHE A 31 -2.57 2.56 8.67
C PHE A 31 -1.12 2.90 9.01
N ALA A 32 -0.80 4.17 9.31
CA ALA A 32 0.57 4.59 9.63
C ALA A 32 1.20 3.72 10.72
N GLN A 33 0.48 3.40 11.80
CA GLN A 33 1.03 2.59 12.90
C GLN A 33 1.63 1.27 12.42
N ALA A 34 0.94 0.55 11.54
CA ALA A 34 1.43 -0.72 11.01
C ALA A 34 2.40 -0.52 9.83
N ALA A 35 2.14 0.49 8.96
CA ALA A 35 2.99 0.79 7.82
C ALA A 35 4.39 1.28 8.26
N ASP A 36 4.47 2.07 9.32
CA ASP A 36 5.74 2.58 9.85
C ASP A 36 6.64 1.46 10.39
N MET A 37 6.06 0.35 10.86
CA MET A 37 6.83 -0.85 11.23
C MET A 37 7.53 -1.50 10.03
N VAL A 38 7.07 -1.25 8.81
CA VAL A 38 7.61 -1.82 7.55
C VAL A 38 8.69 -0.92 6.94
N VAL A 39 8.64 0.39 7.21
CA VAL A 39 9.60 1.39 6.65
C VAL A 39 11.06 0.99 6.86
N PRO A 40 11.55 0.58 8.04
CA PRO A 40 12.95 0.19 8.23
C PRO A 40 13.39 -0.96 7.31
N TYR A 41 12.49 -1.89 7.00
CA TYR A 41 12.77 -3.02 6.12
C TYR A 41 12.89 -2.57 4.65
N LEU A 42 12.03 -1.65 4.20
CA LEU A 42 12.12 -1.05 2.86
C LEU A 42 13.44 -0.29 2.69
N VAL A 43 13.79 0.56 3.66
CA VAL A 43 15.02 1.35 3.65
C VAL A 43 16.26 0.44 3.65
N ALA A 44 16.28 -0.57 4.51
CA ALA A 44 17.38 -1.55 4.56
C ALA A 44 17.50 -2.35 3.25
N ALA A 45 16.37 -2.72 2.65
CA ALA A 45 16.32 -3.50 1.41
C ALA A 45 16.93 -2.74 0.22
N VAL A 46 16.77 -1.42 0.14
CA VAL A 46 17.41 -0.61 -0.92
C VAL A 46 18.82 -0.14 -0.57
N GLY A 47 19.22 -0.17 0.70
CA GLY A 47 20.59 0.08 1.14
C GLY A 47 21.14 1.45 0.75
N VAL A 48 20.32 2.51 0.87
CA VAL A 48 20.72 3.89 0.55
C VAL A 48 21.79 4.44 1.50
N ASN A 49 22.56 5.39 1.02
CA ASN A 49 23.55 6.16 1.79
C ASN A 49 23.38 7.66 1.51
N SER A 50 24.25 8.50 2.11
CA SER A 50 24.14 9.96 2.05
C SER A 50 24.22 10.59 0.66
N ASP A 51 24.71 9.87 -0.34
CA ASP A 51 24.84 10.38 -1.72
C ASP A 51 23.80 9.75 -2.66
N ALA A 52 23.03 8.77 -2.17
CA ALA A 52 22.06 8.03 -2.98
C ALA A 52 20.90 8.93 -3.42
N ARG A 53 20.56 8.85 -4.71
CA ARG A 53 19.31 9.41 -5.26
C ARG A 53 18.23 8.36 -5.18
N ALA A 54 17.23 8.55 -4.34
CA ALA A 54 16.12 7.64 -4.16
C ALA A 54 14.81 8.21 -4.72
N LEU A 55 14.01 7.34 -5.33
CA LEU A 55 12.65 7.64 -5.77
C LEU A 55 11.68 6.81 -4.95
N ASP A 56 10.74 7.49 -4.28
CA ASP A 56 9.64 6.85 -3.55
C ASP A 56 8.38 6.97 -4.39
N LEU A 57 7.96 5.89 -5.03
CA LEU A 57 6.77 5.82 -5.90
C LEU A 57 5.53 5.51 -5.08
N CYS A 58 4.42 6.15 -5.41
CA CYS A 58 3.18 6.09 -4.63
C CYS A 58 3.48 6.48 -3.17
N CYS A 59 4.20 7.58 -2.99
CA CYS A 59 4.80 7.96 -1.71
C CYS A 59 3.77 8.31 -0.62
N GLY A 60 2.50 8.49 -1.00
CA GLY A 60 1.42 8.79 -0.08
C GLY A 60 1.73 10.02 0.78
N HIS A 61 1.52 9.90 2.08
CA HIS A 61 1.80 10.95 3.06
C HIS A 61 3.28 11.04 3.49
N GLY A 62 4.20 10.28 2.82
CA GLY A 62 5.63 10.45 2.95
C GLY A 62 6.34 9.65 4.03
N ASN A 63 5.74 8.60 4.61
CA ASN A 63 6.39 7.82 5.68
C ASN A 63 7.64 7.07 5.19
N VAL A 64 7.62 6.44 4.01
CA VAL A 64 8.81 5.79 3.42
C VAL A 64 9.83 6.85 3.00
N THR A 65 9.36 7.95 2.40
CA THR A 65 10.21 9.12 2.08
C THR A 65 10.97 9.60 3.31
N ALA A 66 10.29 9.75 4.47
CA ALA A 66 10.92 10.15 5.74
C ALA A 66 12.02 9.16 6.18
N GLY A 67 11.76 7.86 6.04
CA GLY A 67 12.75 6.82 6.33
C GLY A 67 13.99 6.90 5.45
N LEU A 68 13.82 7.15 4.14
CA LEU A 68 14.93 7.32 3.19
C LEU A 68 15.73 8.59 3.46
N VAL A 69 15.06 9.73 3.75
CA VAL A 69 15.73 10.99 4.16
C VAL A 69 16.48 10.78 5.46
N GLY A 70 15.89 10.08 6.44
CA GLY A 70 16.54 9.74 7.71
C GLY A 70 17.78 8.85 7.52
N ALA A 71 17.87 8.07 6.45
CA ALA A 71 19.04 7.30 6.05
C ALA A 71 20.08 8.13 5.27
N GLY A 72 19.78 9.41 4.98
CA GLY A 72 20.67 10.36 4.35
C GLY A 72 20.52 10.48 2.82
N ALA A 73 19.55 9.80 2.20
CA ALA A 73 19.37 9.86 0.75
C ALA A 73 18.75 11.19 0.29
N ASN A 74 19.07 11.58 -0.96
CA ASN A 74 18.36 12.63 -1.69
C ASN A 74 17.09 12.05 -2.30
N VAL A 75 15.93 12.36 -1.72
CA VAL A 75 14.67 11.69 -2.05
C VAL A 75 13.76 12.55 -2.91
N THR A 76 13.21 11.92 -3.95
CA THR A 76 12.05 12.42 -4.68
C THR A 76 10.88 11.49 -4.41
N GLY A 77 9.79 12.00 -3.84
CA GLY A 77 8.51 11.30 -3.71
C GLY A 77 7.60 11.61 -4.89
N LEU A 78 6.93 10.59 -5.44
CA LEU A 78 5.95 10.75 -6.51
C LEU A 78 4.65 10.07 -6.10
N ASP A 79 3.55 10.82 -6.24
CA ASP A 79 2.19 10.31 -6.05
C ASP A 79 1.23 11.02 -7.00
N PHE A 80 0.12 10.39 -7.34
CA PHE A 80 -0.90 11.03 -8.18
C PHE A 80 -1.91 11.85 -7.37
N SER A 81 -1.95 11.69 -6.03
CA SER A 81 -2.90 12.33 -5.13
C SER A 81 -2.35 13.67 -4.60
N PRO A 82 -2.93 14.82 -4.99
CA PRO A 82 -2.55 16.10 -4.40
C PRO A 82 -2.73 16.15 -2.88
N ALA A 83 -3.78 15.49 -2.35
CA ALA A 83 -4.05 15.44 -0.91
C ALA A 83 -2.96 14.68 -0.13
N MET A 84 -2.45 13.58 -0.69
CA MET A 84 -1.31 12.86 -0.12
C MET A 84 -0.03 13.70 -0.17
N LEU A 85 0.23 14.33 -1.31
CA LEU A 85 1.43 15.17 -1.49
C LEU A 85 1.45 16.41 -0.60
N GLU A 86 0.29 16.97 -0.27
CA GLU A 86 0.20 18.08 0.71
C GLU A 86 0.69 17.62 2.08
N MET A 87 0.19 16.49 2.59
CA MET A 87 0.64 15.90 3.86
C MET A 87 2.12 15.52 3.83
N ALA A 88 2.60 14.96 2.71
CA ALA A 88 3.99 14.56 2.55
C ALA A 88 4.95 15.77 2.61
N ARG A 89 4.60 16.89 1.96
CA ARG A 89 5.41 18.13 2.02
C ARG A 89 5.48 18.73 3.41
N GLU A 90 4.39 18.62 4.19
CA GLU A 90 4.37 19.05 5.59
C GLU A 90 5.23 18.13 6.47
N ALA A 91 5.14 16.82 6.25
CA ALA A 91 5.84 15.82 7.07
C ALA A 91 7.34 15.75 6.78
N VAL A 92 7.77 15.94 5.51
CA VAL A 92 9.16 15.74 5.06
C VAL A 92 9.62 16.92 4.18
N PRO A 93 9.84 18.13 4.75
CA PRO A 93 10.18 19.32 4.00
C PRO A 93 11.53 19.21 3.26
N ASP A 94 12.41 18.31 3.66
CA ASP A 94 13.72 18.08 3.06
C ASP A 94 13.68 17.21 1.80
N ALA A 95 12.52 16.66 1.44
CA ALA A 95 12.33 15.86 0.22
C ALA A 95 11.66 16.68 -0.89
N ARG A 96 11.88 16.27 -2.14
CA ARG A 96 11.17 16.82 -3.30
C ARG A 96 9.92 15.97 -3.55
N PHE A 97 8.77 16.61 -3.76
CA PHE A 97 7.51 15.91 -4.09
C PHE A 97 6.93 16.37 -5.43
N ILE A 98 6.58 15.38 -6.27
CA ILE A 98 6.08 15.57 -7.63
C ILE A 98 4.75 14.82 -7.77
N GLU A 99 3.76 15.50 -8.35
CA GLU A 99 2.54 14.84 -8.82
C GLU A 99 2.83 14.09 -10.12
N GLY A 100 2.45 12.81 -10.21
CA GLY A 100 2.72 12.01 -11.39
C GLY A 100 2.13 10.60 -11.32
N ASP A 101 2.28 9.90 -12.46
CA ASP A 101 1.83 8.52 -12.62
C ASP A 101 3.03 7.55 -12.54
N ALA A 102 2.95 6.59 -11.62
CA ALA A 102 3.98 5.57 -11.45
C ALA A 102 4.15 4.66 -12.69
N MET A 103 3.14 4.57 -13.55
CA MET A 103 3.20 3.82 -14.81
C MET A 103 3.83 4.60 -15.98
N ASN A 104 4.13 5.91 -15.79
CA ASN A 104 4.72 6.75 -16.83
C ASN A 104 5.59 7.84 -16.19
N LEU A 105 6.82 7.50 -15.84
CA LEU A 105 7.73 8.37 -15.11
C LEU A 105 8.44 9.36 -16.04
N GLY A 106 8.35 10.65 -15.71
CA GLY A 106 9.02 11.74 -16.44
C GLY A 106 10.51 11.89 -16.10
N PHE A 107 11.22 10.81 -15.77
CA PHE A 107 12.64 10.79 -15.46
C PHE A 107 13.43 10.06 -16.54
N ASP A 108 14.69 10.46 -16.74
CA ASP A 108 15.61 9.76 -17.62
C ASP A 108 15.97 8.37 -17.08
N ALA A 109 16.33 7.46 -17.99
CA ALA A 109 16.82 6.14 -17.62
C ALA A 109 18.08 6.25 -16.74
N GLY A 110 18.22 5.36 -15.78
CA GLY A 110 19.40 5.30 -14.91
C GLY A 110 19.57 6.50 -13.97
N THR A 111 18.49 7.21 -13.67
CA THR A 111 18.53 8.41 -12.82
C THR A 111 18.75 8.10 -11.35
N PHE A 112 18.21 7.00 -10.85
CA PHE A 112 18.15 6.70 -9.42
C PHE A 112 19.00 5.50 -9.02
N ASP A 113 19.49 5.54 -7.79
CA ASP A 113 20.21 4.47 -7.13
C ASP A 113 19.24 3.48 -6.47
N ALA A 114 18.10 3.98 -6.02
CA ALA A 114 17.08 3.21 -5.32
C ALA A 114 15.66 3.66 -5.72
N VAL A 115 14.74 2.71 -5.77
CA VAL A 115 13.30 2.94 -5.91
C VAL A 115 12.57 2.19 -4.80
N THR A 116 11.64 2.86 -4.11
CA THR A 116 10.74 2.24 -3.13
C THR A 116 9.29 2.40 -3.55
N ILE A 117 8.43 1.44 -3.15
CA ILE A 117 6.98 1.50 -3.32
C ILE A 117 6.32 0.97 -2.05
N GLY A 118 6.00 1.87 -1.11
CA GLY A 118 5.34 1.50 0.13
C GLY A 118 3.84 1.28 -0.06
N PHE A 119 3.38 0.02 -0.13
CA PHE A 119 1.97 -0.35 -0.28
C PHE A 119 1.25 0.19 -1.53
N GLY A 120 2.00 0.72 -2.52
CA GLY A 120 1.45 1.29 -3.74
C GLY A 120 1.04 0.25 -4.80
N MET A 121 1.72 -0.90 -4.86
CA MET A 121 1.51 -1.92 -5.89
C MET A 121 0.05 -2.37 -6.08
N PRO A 122 -0.76 -2.55 -5.02
CA PRO A 122 -2.17 -2.92 -5.16
C PRO A 122 -3.04 -1.84 -5.82
N HIS A 123 -2.62 -0.59 -5.81
CA HIS A 123 -3.43 0.57 -6.18
C HIS A 123 -3.21 1.05 -7.63
N VAL A 124 -2.24 0.48 -8.33
CA VAL A 124 -1.96 0.81 -9.73
C VAL A 124 -2.69 -0.14 -10.67
N PRO A 125 -3.27 0.35 -11.78
CA PRO A 125 -3.97 -0.48 -12.76
C PRO A 125 -3.09 -1.52 -13.46
N ASP A 126 -1.81 -1.18 -13.68
CA ASP A 126 -0.82 -2.07 -14.29
C ASP A 126 0.47 -2.12 -13.45
N PRO A 127 0.53 -3.05 -12.47
CA PRO A 127 1.73 -3.22 -11.64
C PRO A 127 2.97 -3.66 -12.44
N VAL A 128 2.80 -4.38 -13.56
CA VAL A 128 3.93 -4.78 -14.42
C VAL A 128 4.58 -3.55 -15.02
N ARG A 129 3.77 -2.61 -15.50
CA ARG A 129 4.27 -1.36 -16.06
C ARG A 129 5.00 -0.51 -15.02
N VAL A 130 4.56 -0.49 -13.77
CA VAL A 130 5.28 0.19 -12.67
C VAL A 130 6.65 -0.44 -12.44
N VAL A 131 6.75 -1.78 -12.45
CA VAL A 131 8.03 -2.49 -12.32
C VAL A 131 8.97 -2.18 -13.49
N GLU A 132 8.46 -2.12 -14.73
CA GLU A 132 9.24 -1.74 -15.92
C GLU A 132 9.76 -0.30 -15.82
N GLU A 133 8.93 0.64 -15.40
CA GLU A 133 9.34 2.05 -15.20
C GLU A 133 10.35 2.18 -14.05
N ALA A 134 10.15 1.48 -12.94
CA ALA A 134 11.13 1.42 -11.85
C ALA A 134 12.48 0.89 -12.35
N ARG A 135 12.46 -0.20 -13.16
CA ARG A 135 13.69 -0.74 -13.77
C ARG A 135 14.35 0.27 -14.71
N ARG A 136 13.57 0.96 -15.54
CA ARG A 136 14.09 1.94 -16.51
C ARG A 136 14.82 3.10 -15.82
N VAL A 137 14.25 3.62 -14.74
CA VAL A 137 14.83 4.78 -14.03
C VAL A 137 15.96 4.41 -13.08
N LEU A 138 16.09 3.14 -12.70
CA LEU A 138 17.21 2.65 -11.92
C LEU A 138 18.46 2.50 -12.77
N ARG A 139 19.62 2.93 -12.24
CA ARG A 139 20.91 2.61 -12.81
C ARG A 139 21.22 1.10 -12.69
N PRO A 140 22.11 0.54 -13.51
CA PRO A 140 22.63 -0.82 -13.27
C PRO A 140 23.17 -0.96 -11.84
N GLY A 141 22.81 -2.04 -11.16
CA GLY A 141 23.12 -2.27 -9.75
C GLY A 141 22.26 -1.47 -8.76
N GLY A 142 21.35 -0.62 -9.24
CA GLY A 142 20.35 0.05 -8.39
C GLY A 142 19.33 -0.94 -7.82
N ARG A 143 18.65 -0.57 -6.73
CA ARG A 143 17.75 -1.48 -6.00
C ARG A 143 16.31 -1.01 -6.01
N LEU A 144 15.41 -1.96 -6.24
CA LEU A 144 13.97 -1.79 -6.04
C LEU A 144 13.56 -2.49 -4.74
N ALA A 145 12.71 -1.87 -3.92
CA ALA A 145 11.97 -2.55 -2.87
C ALA A 145 10.53 -2.08 -2.82
N PHE A 146 9.61 -3.00 -2.60
CA PHE A 146 8.20 -2.65 -2.39
C PHE A 146 7.59 -3.48 -1.25
N SER A 147 6.50 -2.97 -0.67
CA SER A 147 5.73 -3.69 0.33
C SER A 147 4.28 -3.89 -0.11
N VAL A 148 3.71 -5.01 0.31
CA VAL A 148 2.30 -5.37 0.12
C VAL A 148 1.79 -6.06 1.38
N TRP A 149 0.57 -5.77 1.80
CA TRP A 149 -0.07 -6.49 2.90
C TRP A 149 -0.25 -7.97 2.54
N CYS A 150 -0.03 -8.86 3.53
CA CYS A 150 -0.33 -10.28 3.36
C CYS A 150 -1.83 -10.50 3.09
N GLY A 151 -2.15 -11.51 2.31
CA GLY A 151 -3.51 -11.84 1.94
C GLY A 151 -4.35 -12.45 3.07
N PRO A 152 -5.63 -12.71 2.79
CA PRO A 152 -6.61 -13.19 3.78
C PRO A 152 -6.34 -14.62 4.25
N GLU A 153 -5.44 -15.36 3.62
CA GLU A 153 -4.97 -16.70 4.01
C GLU A 153 -4.12 -16.68 5.30
N ILE A 154 -3.56 -15.51 5.64
CA ILE A 154 -2.84 -15.27 6.87
C ILE A 154 -3.82 -14.82 7.96
N ASP A 155 -3.68 -15.34 9.17
CA ASP A 155 -4.46 -14.91 10.34
C ASP A 155 -4.16 -13.44 10.68
N SER A 156 -5.01 -12.52 10.20
CA SER A 156 -4.75 -11.09 10.20
C SER A 156 -6.03 -10.28 10.06
N ALA A 157 -5.92 -8.97 10.32
CA ALA A 157 -7.00 -8.01 10.10
C ALA A 157 -7.59 -8.08 8.70
N PHE A 158 -6.77 -8.34 7.67
CA PHE A 158 -7.24 -8.56 6.29
C PHE A 158 -8.22 -9.73 6.22
N GLY A 159 -7.83 -10.90 6.75
CA GLY A 159 -8.68 -12.08 6.80
C GLY A 159 -9.97 -11.85 7.60
N TYR A 160 -9.88 -11.13 8.73
CA TYR A 160 -11.05 -10.83 9.57
C TYR A 160 -12.07 -9.95 8.85
N VAL A 161 -11.61 -8.86 8.22
CA VAL A 161 -12.50 -7.90 7.56
C VAL A 161 -13.09 -8.48 6.27
N PHE A 162 -12.25 -9.02 5.37
CA PHE A 162 -12.75 -9.57 4.10
C PHE A 162 -13.54 -10.86 4.27
N GLY A 163 -13.21 -11.69 5.26
CA GLY A 163 -14.03 -12.83 5.67
C GLY A 163 -15.41 -12.41 6.16
N ALA A 164 -15.50 -11.35 6.97
CA ALA A 164 -16.77 -10.80 7.44
C ALA A 164 -17.59 -10.16 6.30
N ILE A 165 -16.95 -9.47 5.34
CA ILE A 165 -17.61 -8.95 4.13
C ILE A 165 -18.22 -10.10 3.33
N ASN A 166 -17.47 -11.18 3.08
CA ASN A 166 -17.95 -12.34 2.33
C ASN A 166 -19.14 -13.02 3.01
N ALA A 167 -19.17 -13.06 4.34
CA ALA A 167 -20.23 -13.73 5.10
C ALA A 167 -21.49 -12.87 5.29
N HIS A 168 -21.35 -11.55 5.38
CA HIS A 168 -22.43 -10.66 5.81
C HIS A 168 -22.67 -9.47 4.88
N GLY A 169 -21.82 -9.25 3.87
CA GLY A 169 -21.96 -8.15 2.92
C GLY A 169 -23.15 -8.34 1.99
N HIS A 170 -23.65 -7.22 1.44
CA HIS A 170 -24.68 -7.27 0.41
C HIS A 170 -24.09 -7.78 -0.91
N PRO A 171 -24.71 -8.78 -1.57
CA PRO A 171 -24.11 -9.46 -2.72
C PRO A 171 -23.90 -8.55 -3.95
N ASP A 172 -24.68 -7.50 -4.08
CA ASP A 172 -24.59 -6.57 -5.22
C ASP A 172 -23.48 -5.52 -5.07
N ILE A 173 -22.80 -5.49 -3.90
CA ILE A 173 -21.70 -4.56 -3.66
C ILE A 173 -20.40 -5.29 -3.98
N ALA A 174 -19.77 -4.93 -5.10
CA ALA A 174 -18.54 -5.54 -5.59
C ALA A 174 -17.56 -4.47 -6.07
N LEU A 175 -16.28 -4.83 -6.12
CA LEU A 175 -15.24 -4.01 -6.75
C LEU A 175 -15.23 -4.23 -8.26
N PRO A 176 -14.87 -3.20 -9.04
CA PRO A 176 -14.57 -3.40 -10.46
C PRO A 176 -13.38 -4.35 -10.62
N PRO A 177 -13.31 -5.10 -11.74
CA PRO A 177 -12.16 -5.95 -12.05
C PRO A 177 -10.85 -5.17 -12.05
N GLY A 178 -9.82 -5.73 -11.41
CA GLY A 178 -8.49 -5.12 -11.31
C GLY A 178 -7.48 -6.09 -10.70
N PRO A 179 -6.22 -5.66 -10.50
CA PRO A 179 -5.19 -6.48 -9.87
C PRO A 179 -5.62 -6.93 -8.46
N GLY A 180 -5.22 -8.12 -8.05
CA GLY A 180 -5.46 -8.61 -6.70
C GLY A 180 -4.75 -7.74 -5.65
N ALA A 181 -5.42 -7.48 -4.53
CA ALA A 181 -4.89 -6.59 -3.49
C ALA A 181 -3.59 -7.10 -2.86
N ASN A 182 -3.37 -8.41 -2.90
CA ASN A 182 -2.26 -9.08 -2.23
C ASN A 182 -1.37 -9.86 -3.20
N ASP A 183 -1.60 -9.80 -4.51
CA ASP A 183 -0.89 -10.64 -5.51
C ASP A 183 0.64 -10.53 -5.35
N TYR A 184 1.17 -9.33 -5.22
CA TYR A 184 2.61 -9.10 -5.12
C TYR A 184 3.19 -9.38 -3.73
N ALA A 185 2.39 -9.84 -2.77
CA ALA A 185 2.87 -10.43 -1.53
C ALA A 185 3.34 -11.89 -1.74
N ASP A 186 2.90 -12.55 -2.84
CA ASP A 186 3.33 -13.89 -3.21
C ASP A 186 4.59 -13.82 -4.10
N PRO A 187 5.75 -14.38 -3.65
CA PRO A 187 6.95 -14.45 -4.48
C PRO A 187 6.75 -15.24 -5.78
N ALA A 188 5.79 -16.16 -5.85
CA ALA A 188 5.48 -16.89 -7.07
C ALA A 188 4.88 -16.00 -8.17
N ILE A 189 4.26 -14.87 -7.79
CA ILE A 189 3.77 -13.84 -8.70
C ILE A 189 4.82 -12.75 -8.92
N ALA A 190 5.40 -12.23 -7.83
CA ALA A 190 6.30 -11.09 -7.87
C ALA A 190 7.62 -11.37 -8.59
N PHE A 191 8.29 -12.51 -8.31
CA PHE A 191 9.62 -12.79 -8.84
C PHE A 191 9.67 -12.97 -10.37
N PRO A 192 8.71 -13.69 -11.01
CA PRO A 192 8.66 -13.74 -12.47
C PRO A 192 8.54 -12.38 -13.13
N VAL A 193 7.72 -11.48 -12.58
CA VAL A 193 7.54 -10.11 -13.10
C VAL A 193 8.84 -9.33 -12.96
N LEU A 194 9.48 -9.37 -11.80
CA LEU A 194 10.77 -8.71 -11.57
C LEU A 194 11.84 -9.23 -12.53
N THR A 195 11.97 -10.55 -12.68
CA THR A 195 12.96 -11.17 -13.57
C THR A 195 12.71 -10.77 -15.03
N ALA A 196 11.47 -10.80 -15.49
CA ALA A 196 11.09 -10.39 -16.85
C ALA A 196 11.41 -8.91 -17.13
N ALA A 197 11.31 -8.04 -16.12
CA ALA A 197 11.65 -6.62 -16.22
C ALA A 197 13.16 -6.33 -16.15
N GLY A 198 14.02 -7.34 -15.95
CA GLY A 198 15.48 -7.15 -15.87
C GLY A 198 15.99 -6.88 -14.46
N PHE A 199 15.39 -7.53 -13.47
CA PHE A 199 15.93 -7.60 -12.11
C PHE A 199 16.49 -8.97 -11.78
N THR A 200 17.42 -9.01 -10.85
CA THR A 200 18.04 -10.21 -10.27
C THR A 200 18.03 -10.12 -8.73
N ASP A 201 18.53 -11.14 -8.06
CA ASP A 201 18.63 -11.18 -6.59
C ASP A 201 17.30 -10.85 -5.90
N CYS A 202 16.20 -11.43 -6.40
CA CYS A 202 14.89 -11.24 -5.83
C CYS A 202 14.81 -11.86 -4.42
N HIS A 203 14.36 -11.07 -3.47
CA HIS A 203 14.27 -11.44 -2.06
C HIS A 203 12.94 -11.00 -1.50
N CYS A 204 12.35 -11.76 -0.58
CA CYS A 204 11.19 -11.32 0.19
C CYS A 204 11.37 -11.60 1.68
N THR A 205 10.78 -10.74 2.51
CA THR A 205 10.78 -10.87 3.97
C THR A 205 9.42 -10.49 4.50
N THR A 206 8.83 -11.35 5.35
CA THR A 206 7.58 -11.02 6.04
C THR A 206 7.88 -10.19 7.27
N VAL A 207 7.19 -9.06 7.40
CA VAL A 207 7.25 -8.15 8.55
C VAL A 207 5.99 -8.34 9.39
N ALA A 208 6.17 -8.70 10.65
CA ALA A 208 5.07 -8.89 11.61
C ALA A 208 4.56 -7.55 12.13
N SER A 209 3.97 -6.75 11.24
CA SER A 209 3.33 -5.49 11.62
C SER A 209 1.94 -5.72 12.22
N MET A 210 1.47 -4.79 13.05
CA MET A 210 0.24 -4.91 13.80
C MET A 210 -0.39 -3.56 14.10
N TRP A 211 -1.67 -3.57 14.36
CA TRP A 211 -2.39 -2.46 14.97
C TRP A 211 -2.60 -2.70 16.46
N ARG A 212 -2.43 -1.67 17.26
CA ARG A 212 -2.85 -1.65 18.65
C ARG A 212 -4.15 -0.86 18.76
N VAL A 213 -5.23 -1.55 19.13
CA VAL A 213 -6.58 -0.98 19.14
C VAL A 213 -7.26 -1.18 20.51
N ASP A 214 -8.12 -0.22 20.89
CA ASP A 214 -8.86 -0.24 22.15
C ASP A 214 -10.32 -0.74 21.98
N ASP A 215 -10.78 -0.95 20.74
CA ASP A 215 -12.07 -1.55 20.37
C ASP A 215 -11.81 -2.68 19.37
N PRO A 216 -12.30 -3.92 19.61
CA PRO A 216 -12.07 -5.05 18.72
C PRO A 216 -12.71 -4.89 17.32
N GLY A 217 -13.67 -3.96 17.15
CA GLY A 217 -14.26 -3.61 15.87
C GLY A 217 -13.44 -2.62 15.04
N THR A 218 -12.42 -2.00 15.61
CA THR A 218 -11.59 -0.97 14.95
C THR A 218 -10.99 -1.40 13.59
N PRO A 219 -10.56 -2.66 13.35
CA PRO A 219 -10.11 -3.06 12.02
C PRO A 219 -11.16 -2.82 10.92
N TYR A 220 -12.45 -3.05 11.18
CA TYR A 220 -13.53 -2.70 10.26
C TYR A 220 -13.55 -1.19 9.98
N ASP A 221 -13.47 -0.36 11.03
CA ASP A 221 -13.52 1.09 10.91
C ASP A 221 -12.33 1.62 10.08
N PHE A 222 -11.13 1.08 10.30
CA PHE A 222 -9.92 1.43 9.55
C PHE A 222 -10.05 1.11 8.06
N PHE A 223 -10.53 -0.08 7.71
CA PHE A 223 -10.75 -0.43 6.30
C PHE A 223 -11.84 0.39 5.65
N ARG A 224 -12.93 0.68 6.37
CA ARG A 224 -14.05 1.46 5.88
C ARG A 224 -13.67 2.91 5.57
N GLU A 225 -12.87 3.54 6.43
CA GLU A 225 -12.56 4.97 6.36
C GLU A 225 -11.26 5.27 5.62
N GLY A 226 -10.27 4.39 5.75
CA GLY A 226 -8.90 4.67 5.34
C GLY A 226 -8.44 3.92 4.09
N THR A 227 -9.28 3.16 3.38
CA THR A 227 -8.83 2.47 2.16
C THR A 227 -9.78 2.66 0.99
N ALA A 228 -9.23 2.67 -0.22
CA ALA A 228 -10.02 2.76 -1.45
C ALA A 228 -10.95 1.54 -1.59
N ARG A 229 -10.39 0.35 -1.64
CA ARG A 229 -11.15 -0.90 -1.90
C ARG A 229 -12.02 -1.31 -0.70
N GLY A 230 -11.48 -1.30 0.50
CA GLY A 230 -12.26 -1.60 1.72
C GLY A 230 -13.40 -0.60 1.90
N GLY A 231 -13.11 0.68 1.69
CA GLY A 231 -14.13 1.73 1.74
C GLY A 231 -15.22 1.55 0.69
N ALA A 232 -14.87 1.22 -0.56
CA ALA A 232 -15.83 0.97 -1.64
C ALA A 232 -16.74 -0.24 -1.35
N LEU A 233 -16.25 -1.24 -0.62
CA LEU A 233 -17.05 -2.39 -0.20
C LEU A 233 -17.87 -2.11 1.07
N LEU A 234 -17.37 -1.31 2.00
CA LEU A 234 -17.95 -1.17 3.34
C LEU A 234 -18.86 0.06 3.48
N ARG A 235 -18.54 1.19 2.84
CA ARG A 235 -19.36 2.41 2.94
C ARG A 235 -20.77 2.29 2.37
N PRO A 236 -21.00 1.61 1.21
CA PRO A 236 -22.34 1.47 0.64
C PRO A 236 -23.19 0.36 1.28
N GLN A 237 -22.67 -0.39 2.26
CA GLN A 237 -23.42 -1.47 2.89
C GLN A 237 -24.70 -0.95 3.57
N PRO A 238 -25.85 -1.64 3.42
CA PRO A 238 -27.02 -1.39 4.23
C PRO A 238 -26.67 -1.46 5.73
N GLU A 239 -27.33 -0.67 6.57
CA GLU A 239 -27.03 -0.54 8.00
C GLU A 239 -26.95 -1.89 8.72
N ALA A 240 -27.88 -2.80 8.44
CA ALA A 240 -27.91 -4.13 9.04
C ALA A 240 -26.68 -4.98 8.64
N ASN A 241 -26.26 -4.91 7.34
CA ASN A 241 -25.08 -5.61 6.85
C ASN A 241 -23.81 -4.99 7.46
N ALA A 242 -23.70 -3.67 7.47
CA ALA A 242 -22.57 -2.95 8.08
C ALA A 242 -22.38 -3.33 9.56
N ALA A 243 -23.47 -3.34 10.32
CA ALA A 243 -23.47 -3.75 11.74
C ALA A 243 -23.08 -5.23 11.92
N ALA A 244 -23.56 -6.12 11.04
CA ALA A 244 -23.22 -7.54 11.06
C ALA A 244 -21.74 -7.78 10.75
N ILE A 245 -21.18 -7.09 9.73
CA ILE A 245 -19.77 -7.16 9.37
C ILE A 245 -18.91 -6.68 10.53
N ARG A 246 -19.17 -5.49 11.09
CA ARG A 246 -18.40 -4.95 12.21
C ARG A 246 -18.42 -5.88 13.44
N LYS A 247 -19.61 -6.42 13.74
CA LYS A 247 -19.77 -7.40 14.83
C LYS A 247 -18.96 -8.68 14.59
N ALA A 248 -18.95 -9.19 13.35
CA ALA A 248 -18.18 -10.38 13.00
C ALA A 248 -16.67 -10.15 13.12
N VAL A 249 -16.18 -8.97 12.68
CA VAL A 249 -14.78 -8.56 12.85
C VAL A 249 -14.41 -8.51 14.35
N ALA A 250 -15.23 -7.83 15.16
CA ALA A 250 -14.99 -7.74 16.61
C ALA A 250 -14.98 -9.13 17.27
N ALA A 251 -15.93 -10.00 16.92
CA ALA A 251 -15.99 -11.36 17.42
C ALA A 251 -14.72 -12.16 17.05
N LYS A 252 -14.20 -11.95 15.82
CA LYS A 252 -12.97 -12.62 15.36
C LYS A 252 -11.73 -12.14 16.12
N VAL A 253 -11.63 -10.83 16.39
CA VAL A 253 -10.55 -10.27 17.22
C VAL A 253 -10.60 -10.87 18.63
N LEU A 254 -11.78 -10.94 19.27
CA LEU A 254 -11.95 -11.54 20.60
C LEU A 254 -11.63 -13.05 20.60
N GLU A 255 -12.07 -13.78 19.57
CA GLU A 255 -11.77 -15.22 19.43
C GLU A 255 -10.26 -15.50 19.38
N LYS A 256 -9.52 -14.65 18.63
CA LYS A 256 -8.09 -14.85 18.36
C LYS A 256 -7.17 -14.27 19.43
N HIS A 257 -7.57 -13.15 20.03
CA HIS A 257 -6.70 -12.39 20.92
C HIS A 257 -7.24 -12.30 22.37
N GLY A 258 -8.38 -12.96 22.65
CA GLY A 258 -9.00 -12.98 23.97
C GLY A 258 -9.69 -11.67 24.37
N ASP A 259 -10.17 -11.61 25.61
CA ASP A 259 -10.77 -10.43 26.20
C ASP A 259 -9.69 -9.53 26.81
N GLY A 260 -9.83 -8.22 26.64
CA GLY A 260 -8.87 -7.27 27.19
C GLY A 260 -9.31 -5.82 26.97
N PRO A 261 -8.60 -4.87 27.57
CA PRO A 261 -8.84 -3.44 27.32
C PRO A 261 -8.17 -2.97 26.03
N ARG A 262 -7.34 -3.84 25.38
CA ARG A 262 -6.52 -3.48 24.21
C ARG A 262 -6.08 -4.73 23.47
N TRP A 263 -6.03 -4.66 22.13
CA TRP A 263 -5.64 -5.78 21.27
C TRP A 263 -4.53 -5.37 20.31
N ASP A 264 -3.51 -6.23 20.19
CA ASP A 264 -2.52 -6.19 19.13
C ASP A 264 -3.04 -7.06 17.97
N VAL A 265 -3.64 -6.44 16.94
CA VAL A 265 -4.24 -7.15 15.81
C VAL A 265 -3.23 -7.23 14.66
N PRO A 266 -2.80 -8.44 14.25
CA PRO A 266 -1.83 -8.59 13.16
C PRO A 266 -2.34 -8.03 11.84
N ILE A 267 -1.47 -7.32 11.14
CA ILE A 267 -1.61 -6.92 9.73
C ILE A 267 -0.23 -7.02 9.06
N PRO A 268 0.31 -8.24 8.90
CA PRO A 268 1.65 -8.45 8.39
C PRO A 268 1.76 -8.01 6.93
N ALA A 269 2.99 -7.63 6.55
CA ALA A 269 3.33 -7.23 5.20
C ALA A 269 4.52 -8.04 4.68
N VAL A 270 4.61 -8.22 3.37
CA VAL A 270 5.80 -8.72 2.70
C VAL A 270 6.56 -7.54 2.11
N VAL A 271 7.85 -7.46 2.37
CA VAL A 271 8.79 -6.59 1.67
C VAL A 271 9.54 -7.42 0.65
N THR A 272 9.40 -7.06 -0.62
CA THR A 272 10.12 -7.67 -1.74
C THR A 272 11.18 -6.70 -2.24
N SER A 273 12.36 -7.20 -2.54
CA SER A 273 13.47 -6.42 -3.12
C SER A 273 14.16 -7.14 -4.24
N ALA A 274 14.78 -6.37 -5.15
CA ALA A 274 15.54 -6.89 -6.28
C ALA A 274 16.60 -5.88 -6.74
N THR A 275 17.60 -6.37 -7.48
CA THR A 275 18.71 -5.58 -8.04
C THR A 275 18.52 -5.42 -9.55
N ALA A 276 18.65 -4.20 -10.07
CA ALA A 276 18.59 -3.90 -11.50
C ALA A 276 19.85 -4.41 -12.20
N ILE A 277 19.70 -5.16 -13.32
CA ILE A 277 20.81 -5.65 -14.15
C ILE A 277 21.36 -4.54 -15.03
#